data_0c53fb16ee40a98b50f5e0352ae88578
#
_entry.id   0c53fb16ee40a98b50f5e0352ae88578
#
_cell.length_a   1.000
_cell.length_b   1.000
_cell.length_c   1.000
_cell.angle_alpha   90.00
_cell.angle_beta   90.00
_cell.angle_gamma   90.00
#
_symmetry.space_group_name_H-M   'P 1'
#
loop_
_entity.id
_entity.type
_entity.pdbx_description
1 polymer ?
#
loop_
_entity_poly.entity_id
_entity_poly.type
_entity_poly.pdbx_seq_one_letter_code
_entity_poly.pdbx_strand_id
1 'polypeptide(L)'
;MNTDVLIIGAGLVGASTALQLAMRGCHCTVIDKDSPGRHASGSNAGGLRQLNRDPAEIPLTVEAAKMWHDIESLVDSDCDARFPGQLRVAENQYDLDKLEQRAAMVRAMGYQHEEIIDKKELYQLVPALAPHCVGALICRGDGFARPYHALTAFRQKAESLGATFHSNTEAYSIEQEGDGWSVRTSQGTYNSKILVNCAGAWAGELAAKMHEPVPLSPKALMLMVTERLPHFVDPVMGAASRKLSFKQMQNGTLIIGGALVAKLDFAQGTTDIDWQQLAASAKTVTDFFPQLKNVRVVRAWAGIEGFMPDNIPVIGASKSMHNAYHAFGFSAHGLQLSPVIGRILAQLILDGSTELPIEPFNINRFNNQE
;
A
#
# COMPACT_ATOMS: atom_id res chain seq x y z
N MET A 1 0.37 9.51 -29.58
CA MET A 1 -0.57 10.25 -28.70
C MET A 1 0.25 11.23 -27.85
N ASN A 2 -0.25 12.46 -27.63
CA ASN A 2 0.48 13.49 -26.87
C ASN A 2 -0.24 13.79 -25.56
N THR A 3 0.51 13.97 -24.47
CA THR A 3 0.00 14.34 -23.15
C THR A 3 1.04 15.22 -22.43
N ASP A 4 0.64 15.97 -21.39
CA ASP A 4 1.62 16.71 -20.59
C ASP A 4 2.40 15.76 -19.66
N VAL A 5 1.68 14.85 -18.99
CA VAL A 5 2.25 13.85 -18.08
C VAL A 5 1.81 12.45 -18.49
N LEU A 6 2.75 11.56 -18.73
CA LEU A 6 2.51 10.13 -18.92
C LEU A 6 2.84 9.37 -17.63
N ILE A 7 1.87 8.64 -17.10
CA ILE A 7 2.02 7.81 -15.90
C ILE A 7 2.00 6.34 -16.32
N ILE A 8 3.04 5.58 -15.98
CA ILE A 8 3.10 4.14 -16.23
C ILE A 8 2.72 3.39 -14.95
N GLY A 9 1.58 2.71 -15.00
CA GLY A 9 0.97 1.96 -13.91
C GLY A 9 -0.34 2.58 -13.41
N ALA A 10 -1.47 1.92 -13.67
CA ALA A 10 -2.81 2.32 -13.25
C ALA A 10 -3.22 1.67 -11.89
N GLY A 11 -2.25 1.43 -11.01
CA GLY A 11 -2.50 1.08 -9.62
C GLY A 11 -2.97 2.29 -8.81
N LEU A 12 -3.22 2.10 -7.50
CA LEU A 12 -3.70 3.17 -6.62
C LEU A 12 -2.80 4.41 -6.63
N VAL A 13 -1.48 4.23 -6.66
CA VAL A 13 -0.53 5.36 -6.66
C VAL A 13 -0.63 6.14 -7.97
N GLY A 14 -0.64 5.43 -9.12
CA GLY A 14 -0.79 6.10 -10.43
C GLY A 14 -2.14 6.78 -10.59
N ALA A 15 -3.24 6.15 -10.14
CA ALA A 15 -4.57 6.74 -10.17
C ALA A 15 -4.68 7.96 -9.25
N SER A 16 -4.07 7.91 -8.05
CA SER A 16 -4.01 9.06 -7.14
C SER A 16 -3.16 10.19 -7.73
N THR A 17 -2.04 9.89 -8.37
CA THR A 17 -1.20 10.88 -9.04
C THR A 17 -1.97 11.57 -10.18
N ALA A 18 -2.66 10.77 -11.00
CA ALA A 18 -3.50 11.31 -12.07
C ALA A 18 -4.62 12.21 -11.53
N LEU A 19 -5.28 11.80 -10.44
CA LEU A 19 -6.30 12.59 -9.77
C LEU A 19 -5.74 13.96 -9.33
N GLN A 20 -4.64 13.95 -8.58
CA GLN A 20 -4.05 15.17 -8.04
C GLN A 20 -3.54 16.13 -9.13
N LEU A 21 -3.03 15.60 -10.23
CA LEU A 21 -2.66 16.39 -11.42
C LEU A 21 -3.89 16.97 -12.10
N ALA A 22 -4.93 16.16 -12.34
CA ALA A 22 -6.17 16.60 -12.99
C ALA A 22 -6.93 17.64 -12.16
N MET A 23 -6.96 17.53 -10.83
CA MET A 23 -7.52 18.56 -9.93
C MET A 23 -6.84 19.93 -10.10
N ARG A 24 -5.61 19.94 -10.56
CA ARG A 24 -4.81 21.15 -10.83
C ARG A 24 -4.79 21.55 -12.30
N GLY A 25 -5.68 20.96 -13.14
CA GLY A 25 -5.84 21.26 -14.55
C GLY A 25 -4.72 20.72 -15.45
N CYS A 26 -3.88 19.83 -14.97
CA CYS A 26 -2.83 19.19 -15.76
C CYS A 26 -3.40 18.02 -16.57
N HIS A 27 -3.17 18.01 -17.89
CA HIS A 27 -3.58 16.92 -18.76
C HIS A 27 -2.63 15.73 -18.61
N CYS A 28 -3.15 14.60 -18.11
CA CYS A 28 -2.36 13.39 -17.89
C CYS A 28 -2.99 12.14 -18.50
N THR A 29 -2.14 11.24 -18.96
CA THR A 29 -2.51 9.92 -19.47
C THR A 29 -1.85 8.84 -18.61
N VAL A 30 -2.64 7.86 -18.20
CA VAL A 30 -2.17 6.68 -17.45
C VAL A 30 -2.24 5.47 -18.35
N ILE A 31 -1.14 4.73 -18.47
CA ILE A 31 -1.10 3.46 -19.19
C ILE A 31 -0.80 2.31 -18.23
N ASP A 32 -1.39 1.15 -18.46
CA ASP A 32 -1.11 -0.07 -17.71
C ASP A 32 -1.09 -1.28 -18.65
N LYS A 33 -0.13 -2.18 -18.44
CA LYS A 33 -0.01 -3.41 -19.23
C LYS A 33 -1.18 -4.37 -19.02
N ASP A 34 -1.85 -4.27 -17.88
CA ASP A 34 -2.99 -5.10 -17.48
C ASP A 34 -4.26 -4.25 -17.25
N SER A 35 -5.30 -4.86 -16.75
CA SER A 35 -6.46 -4.14 -16.20
C SER A 35 -6.08 -3.46 -14.87
N PRO A 36 -6.59 -2.26 -14.59
CA PRO A 36 -6.31 -1.57 -13.33
C PRO A 36 -6.65 -2.43 -12.11
N GLY A 37 -5.72 -2.50 -11.16
CA GLY A 37 -5.92 -3.24 -9.92
C GLY A 37 -5.73 -4.75 -9.99
N ARG A 38 -5.26 -5.30 -11.11
CA ARG A 38 -4.99 -6.74 -11.24
C ARG A 38 -4.02 -7.28 -10.19
N HIS A 39 -3.03 -6.47 -9.80
CA HIS A 39 -1.95 -6.84 -8.88
C HIS A 39 -2.15 -6.25 -7.48
N ALA A 40 -1.10 -5.74 -6.84
CA ALA A 40 -1.10 -5.25 -5.45
C ALA A 40 -2.30 -4.37 -5.09
N SER A 41 -2.67 -3.43 -5.95
CA SER A 41 -3.72 -2.44 -5.65
C SER A 41 -5.11 -3.02 -5.49
N GLY A 42 -5.45 -4.12 -6.18
CA GLY A 42 -6.76 -4.78 -6.07
C GLY A 42 -6.77 -6.02 -5.18
N SER A 43 -5.60 -6.58 -4.87
CA SER A 43 -5.47 -7.87 -4.18
C SER A 43 -5.06 -7.76 -2.71
N ASN A 44 -4.74 -6.55 -2.21
CA ASN A 44 -4.27 -6.34 -0.84
C ASN A 44 -5.39 -6.47 0.21
N ALA A 45 -4.98 -6.50 1.49
CA ALA A 45 -5.91 -6.64 2.62
C ALA A 45 -6.73 -5.39 2.93
N GLY A 46 -6.48 -4.26 2.30
CA GLY A 46 -7.22 -3.02 2.53
C GLY A 46 -6.85 -2.27 3.81
N GLY A 47 -5.71 -2.52 4.43
CA GLY A 47 -5.34 -1.87 5.68
C GLY A 47 -5.03 -0.38 5.51
N LEU A 48 -5.70 0.47 6.29
CA LEU A 48 -5.42 1.88 6.47
C LEU A 48 -4.69 2.04 7.80
N ARG A 49 -3.35 2.01 7.75
CA ARG A 49 -2.55 1.77 8.94
C ARG A 49 -1.45 2.80 9.13
N GLN A 50 -1.46 3.50 10.25
CA GLN A 50 -0.37 4.29 10.80
C GLN A 50 0.50 3.45 11.77
N LEU A 51 -0.14 2.51 12.45
CA LEU A 51 0.47 1.69 13.49
C LEU A 51 1.75 0.99 13.00
N ASN A 52 2.84 1.14 13.74
CA ASN A 52 4.11 0.42 13.52
C ASN A 52 4.70 0.63 12.11
N ARG A 53 4.71 1.88 11.63
CA ARG A 53 5.38 2.27 10.39
C ARG A 53 6.86 2.56 10.62
N ASP A 54 7.65 2.48 9.57
CA ASP A 54 9.02 2.97 9.62
C ASP A 54 9.05 4.45 10.06
N PRO A 55 10.01 4.88 10.89
CA PRO A 55 10.11 6.28 11.32
C PRO A 55 10.09 7.28 10.17
N ALA A 56 10.72 6.97 9.04
CA ALA A 56 10.70 7.83 7.85
C ALA A 56 9.30 7.95 7.24
N GLU A 57 8.46 6.91 7.30
CA GLU A 57 7.10 6.92 6.76
C GLU A 57 6.08 7.63 7.68
N ILE A 58 6.39 7.85 8.98
CA ILE A 58 5.41 8.40 9.93
C ILE A 58 4.83 9.74 9.47
N PRO A 59 5.61 10.73 9.01
CA PRO A 59 5.04 12.00 8.53
C PRO A 59 4.04 11.81 7.38
N LEU A 60 4.39 10.95 6.43
CA LEU A 60 3.57 10.68 5.26
C LEU A 60 2.30 9.92 5.63
N THR A 61 2.42 8.91 6.51
CA THR A 61 1.27 8.08 6.88
C THR A 61 0.27 8.82 7.76
N VAL A 62 0.74 9.76 8.62
CA VAL A 62 -0.14 10.63 9.41
C VAL A 62 -0.92 11.57 8.49
N GLU A 63 -0.30 12.13 7.48
CA GLU A 63 -0.98 12.99 6.51
C GLU A 63 -1.94 12.18 5.62
N ALA A 64 -1.53 10.99 5.19
CA ALA A 64 -2.41 10.07 4.45
C ALA A 64 -3.65 9.67 5.26
N ALA A 65 -3.50 9.47 6.59
CA ALA A 65 -4.64 9.15 7.45
C ALA A 65 -5.68 10.25 7.46
N LYS A 66 -5.28 11.53 7.54
CA LYS A 66 -6.20 12.66 7.42
C LYS A 66 -6.97 12.63 6.10
N MET A 67 -6.27 12.36 5.00
CA MET A 67 -6.89 12.25 3.68
C MET A 67 -7.85 11.07 3.59
N TRP A 68 -7.54 9.93 4.24
CA TRP A 68 -8.43 8.78 4.29
C TRP A 68 -9.68 9.03 5.16
N HIS A 69 -9.59 9.79 6.24
CA HIS A 69 -10.74 10.19 7.05
C HIS A 69 -11.68 11.15 6.29
N ASP A 70 -11.17 11.89 5.31
CA ASP A 70 -11.92 12.78 4.42
C ASP A 70 -11.99 12.26 2.98
N ILE A 71 -11.91 10.94 2.78
CA ILE A 71 -11.76 10.34 1.45
C ILE A 71 -12.95 10.62 0.52
N GLU A 72 -14.14 10.73 1.07
CA GLU A 72 -15.36 11.00 0.31
C GLU A 72 -15.30 12.37 -0.37
N SER A 73 -14.78 13.39 0.32
CA SER A 73 -14.55 14.71 -0.26
C SER A 73 -13.52 14.68 -1.41
N LEU A 74 -12.55 13.75 -1.36
CA LEU A 74 -11.50 13.67 -2.37
C LEU A 74 -11.95 12.91 -3.64
N VAL A 75 -12.70 11.82 -3.50
CA VAL A 75 -12.98 10.88 -4.60
C VAL A 75 -14.48 10.62 -4.84
N ASP A 76 -15.39 11.38 -4.24
CA ASP A 76 -16.85 11.22 -4.31
C ASP A 76 -17.34 9.80 -3.91
N SER A 77 -16.61 9.14 -3.00
CA SER A 77 -16.91 7.79 -2.51
C SER A 77 -16.29 7.56 -1.13
N ASP A 78 -17.01 6.89 -0.24
CA ASP A 78 -16.48 6.47 1.06
C ASP A 78 -15.45 5.33 0.96
N CYS A 79 -15.26 4.73 -0.22
CA CYS A 79 -14.38 3.59 -0.48
C CYS A 79 -14.63 2.38 0.44
N ASP A 80 -15.81 2.29 1.06
CA ASP A 80 -16.10 1.40 2.20
C ASP A 80 -15.06 1.52 3.34
N ALA A 81 -14.50 2.71 3.56
CA ALA A 81 -13.54 2.97 4.62
C ALA A 81 -14.20 2.89 6.00
N ARG A 82 -13.54 2.21 6.93
CA ARG A 82 -13.96 2.06 8.33
C ARG A 82 -12.75 2.18 9.23
N PHE A 83 -12.92 2.84 10.36
CA PHE A 83 -11.84 3.18 11.28
C PHE A 83 -12.10 2.63 12.69
N PRO A 84 -12.22 1.31 12.87
CA PRO A 84 -12.45 0.69 14.18
C PRO A 84 -11.19 0.62 15.05
N GLY A 85 -10.08 1.18 14.59
CA GLY A 85 -8.77 1.03 15.19
C GLY A 85 -8.01 -0.21 14.69
N GLN A 86 -6.71 -0.19 14.96
CA GLN A 86 -5.84 -1.35 14.73
C GLN A 86 -5.03 -1.66 15.99
N LEU A 87 -4.93 -2.95 16.30
CA LEU A 87 -4.19 -3.49 17.43
C LEU A 87 -2.96 -4.27 16.96
N ARG A 88 -1.87 -4.15 17.72
CA ARG A 88 -0.74 -5.05 17.68
C ARG A 88 -0.62 -5.72 19.04
N VAL A 89 -1.09 -6.96 19.15
CA VAL A 89 -1.29 -7.67 20.41
C VAL A 89 0.00 -8.31 20.90
N ALA A 90 0.33 -8.13 22.17
CA ALA A 90 1.41 -8.77 22.89
C ALA A 90 0.91 -10.05 23.57
N GLU A 91 1.60 -11.19 23.34
CA GLU A 91 1.27 -12.48 23.96
C GLU A 91 2.02 -12.70 25.27
N ASN A 92 3.05 -11.92 25.54
CA ASN A 92 3.91 -12.00 26.72
C ASN A 92 4.50 -10.62 27.06
N GLN A 93 5.17 -10.52 28.24
CA GLN A 93 5.74 -9.26 28.71
C GLN A 93 6.85 -8.72 27.79
N TYR A 94 7.69 -9.58 27.23
CA TYR A 94 8.75 -9.15 26.31
C TYR A 94 8.20 -8.47 25.05
N ASP A 95 7.11 -9.00 24.51
CA ASP A 95 6.41 -8.37 23.39
C ASP A 95 5.85 -7.00 23.80
N LEU A 96 5.24 -6.91 24.98
CA LEU A 96 4.68 -5.65 25.48
C LEU A 96 5.76 -4.59 25.69
N ASP A 97 6.89 -4.96 26.31
CA ASP A 97 8.02 -4.04 26.51
C ASP A 97 8.54 -3.45 25.19
N LYS A 98 8.59 -4.25 24.12
CA LYS A 98 8.94 -3.75 22.78
C LYS A 98 7.92 -2.77 22.22
N LEU A 99 6.64 -3.05 22.43
CA LEU A 99 5.57 -2.14 22.00
C LEU A 99 5.61 -0.82 22.80
N GLU A 100 5.94 -0.86 24.09
CA GLU A 100 6.15 0.33 24.93
C GLU A 100 7.34 1.18 24.43
N GLN A 101 8.46 0.53 24.11
CA GLN A 101 9.61 1.21 23.50
C GLN A 101 9.24 1.88 22.17
N ARG A 102 8.44 1.18 21.36
CA ARG A 102 7.92 1.72 20.10
C ARG A 102 7.04 2.95 20.33
N ALA A 103 6.07 2.88 21.24
CA ALA A 103 5.20 4.01 21.57
C ALA A 103 5.99 5.21 22.11
N ALA A 104 7.01 4.96 22.95
CA ALA A 104 7.89 6.00 23.46
C ALA A 104 8.69 6.69 22.34
N MET A 105 9.21 5.92 21.38
CA MET A 105 9.92 6.44 20.21
C MET A 105 9.02 7.36 19.36
N VAL A 106 7.80 6.90 19.04
CA VAL A 106 6.84 7.69 18.23
C VAL A 106 6.46 8.98 18.95
N ARG A 107 6.28 8.92 20.27
CA ARG A 107 6.02 10.10 21.11
C ARG A 107 7.20 11.09 21.12
N ALA A 108 8.42 10.58 21.18
CA ALA A 108 9.64 11.41 21.12
C ALA A 108 9.79 12.12 19.76
N MET A 109 9.23 11.55 18.69
CA MET A 109 9.13 12.18 17.36
C MET A 109 8.01 13.24 17.27
N GLY A 110 7.24 13.46 18.33
CA GLY A 110 6.14 14.44 18.37
C GLY A 110 4.78 13.89 17.94
N TYR A 111 4.63 12.58 17.76
CA TYR A 111 3.36 11.93 17.37
C TYR A 111 2.71 11.20 18.54
N GLN A 112 1.38 11.12 18.53
CA GLN A 112 0.59 10.53 19.64
C GLN A 112 -0.43 9.48 19.16
N HIS A 113 -0.29 8.99 17.93
CA HIS A 113 -1.27 8.07 17.34
C HIS A 113 -1.08 6.60 17.77
N GLU A 114 0.04 6.26 18.44
CA GLU A 114 0.30 4.93 18.98
C GLU A 114 0.20 4.95 20.50
N GLU A 115 -0.71 4.16 21.07
CA GLU A 115 -1.00 4.08 22.51
C GLU A 115 -0.81 2.65 23.01
N ILE A 116 -0.26 2.50 24.23
CA ILE A 116 -0.25 1.20 24.91
C ILE A 116 -1.56 1.06 25.67
N ILE A 117 -2.20 -0.11 25.51
CA ILE A 117 -3.36 -0.51 26.28
C ILE A 117 -3.03 -1.74 27.13
N ASP A 118 -3.56 -1.78 28.35
CA ASP A 118 -3.38 -2.89 29.28
C ASP A 118 -4.25 -4.10 28.91
N LYS A 119 -4.07 -5.18 29.63
CA LYS A 119 -4.85 -6.41 29.46
C LYS A 119 -6.36 -6.15 29.62
N LYS A 120 -6.76 -5.32 30.57
CA LYS A 120 -8.16 -5.06 30.87
C LYS A 120 -8.85 -4.36 29.68
N GLU A 121 -8.24 -3.33 29.15
CA GLU A 121 -8.78 -2.60 28.00
C GLU A 121 -8.76 -3.48 26.73
N LEU A 122 -7.69 -4.25 26.52
CA LEU A 122 -7.59 -5.19 25.39
C LEU A 122 -8.79 -6.14 25.34
N TYR A 123 -9.16 -6.74 26.49
CA TYR A 123 -10.30 -7.67 26.56
C TYR A 123 -11.66 -6.97 26.58
N GLN A 124 -11.74 -5.68 26.87
CA GLN A 124 -12.94 -4.88 26.61
C GLN A 124 -13.15 -4.65 25.11
N LEU A 125 -12.09 -4.39 24.36
CA LEU A 125 -12.15 -4.17 22.92
C LEU A 125 -12.34 -5.49 22.14
N VAL A 126 -11.71 -6.59 22.60
CA VAL A 126 -11.74 -7.90 21.93
C VAL A 126 -12.02 -9.02 22.96
N PRO A 127 -13.28 -9.15 23.44
CA PRO A 127 -13.64 -10.16 24.46
C PRO A 127 -13.40 -11.61 24.01
N ALA A 128 -13.40 -11.85 22.70
CA ALA A 128 -13.22 -13.18 22.10
C ALA A 128 -11.76 -13.66 22.03
N LEU A 129 -10.81 -12.82 22.44
CA LEU A 129 -9.38 -13.12 22.38
C LEU A 129 -8.98 -14.19 23.40
N ALA A 130 -8.03 -15.05 23.04
CA ALA A 130 -7.47 -16.07 23.93
C ALA A 130 -6.85 -15.43 25.20
N PRO A 131 -6.97 -16.05 26.41
CA PRO A 131 -6.71 -15.38 27.69
C PRO A 131 -5.23 -15.12 28.02
N HIS A 132 -4.30 -15.57 27.16
CA HIS A 132 -2.86 -15.44 27.41
C HIS A 132 -2.29 -14.07 27.02
N CYS A 133 -3.01 -13.26 26.24
CA CYS A 133 -2.54 -11.94 25.80
C CYS A 133 -2.44 -10.96 26.98
N VAL A 134 -1.41 -10.12 27.00
CA VAL A 134 -1.05 -9.29 28.16
C VAL A 134 -1.31 -7.80 27.95
N GLY A 135 -1.46 -7.34 26.71
CA GLY A 135 -1.69 -5.95 26.33
C GLY A 135 -1.53 -5.77 24.82
N ALA A 136 -1.56 -4.54 24.35
CA ALA A 136 -1.39 -4.22 22.93
C ALA A 136 -0.90 -2.78 22.72
N LEU A 137 -0.37 -2.53 21.53
CA LEU A 137 -0.24 -1.21 20.95
C LEU A 137 -1.46 -0.97 20.06
N ILE A 138 -2.13 0.18 20.21
CA ILE A 138 -3.30 0.58 19.43
C ILE A 138 -3.06 1.88 18.68
N CYS A 139 -3.58 1.97 17.46
CA CYS A 139 -3.88 3.25 16.80
C CYS A 139 -5.38 3.32 16.53
N ARG A 140 -6.06 4.21 17.24
CA ARG A 140 -7.55 4.31 17.20
C ARG A 140 -8.06 4.88 15.88
N GLY A 141 -7.24 5.69 15.18
CA GLY A 141 -7.57 6.25 13.89
C GLY A 141 -7.31 5.32 12.69
N ASP A 142 -6.75 4.14 12.93
CA ASP A 142 -6.49 3.15 11.89
C ASP A 142 -7.74 2.36 11.52
N GLY A 143 -7.67 1.69 10.36
CA GLY A 143 -8.80 0.91 9.90
C GLY A 143 -8.54 0.18 8.60
N PHE A 144 -9.54 0.16 7.74
CA PHE A 144 -9.45 -0.48 6.43
C PHE A 144 -10.43 0.13 5.43
N ALA A 145 -10.12 -0.03 4.13
CA ALA A 145 -11.03 0.25 3.02
C ALA A 145 -11.12 -0.98 2.11
N ARG A 146 -12.02 -0.95 1.13
CA ARG A 146 -12.03 -1.95 0.06
C ARG A 146 -11.09 -1.53 -1.06
N PRO A 147 -10.01 -2.29 -1.33
CA PRO A 147 -8.96 -1.86 -2.25
C PRO A 147 -9.46 -1.56 -3.65
N TYR A 148 -10.33 -2.42 -4.19
CA TYR A 148 -10.87 -2.26 -5.54
C TYR A 148 -11.86 -1.08 -5.64
N HIS A 149 -12.67 -0.83 -4.60
CA HIS A 149 -13.55 0.34 -4.55
C HIS A 149 -12.73 1.63 -4.49
N ALA A 150 -11.70 1.65 -3.66
CA ALA A 150 -10.78 2.79 -3.57
C ALA A 150 -10.13 3.09 -4.93
N LEU A 151 -9.52 2.07 -5.57
CA LEU A 151 -8.91 2.26 -6.89
C LEU A 151 -9.91 2.78 -7.92
N THR A 152 -11.12 2.20 -7.94
CA THR A 152 -12.17 2.61 -8.87
C THR A 152 -12.58 4.06 -8.64
N ALA A 153 -12.75 4.48 -7.38
CA ALA A 153 -13.12 5.84 -7.01
C ALA A 153 -12.02 6.86 -7.42
N PHE A 154 -10.76 6.59 -7.09
CA PHE A 154 -9.65 7.44 -7.52
C PHE A 154 -9.58 7.59 -9.03
N ARG A 155 -9.72 6.48 -9.76
CA ARG A 155 -9.70 6.48 -11.23
C ARG A 155 -10.87 7.26 -11.80
N GLN A 156 -12.11 6.96 -11.40
CA GLN A 156 -13.32 7.62 -11.90
C GLN A 156 -13.30 9.13 -11.64
N LYS A 157 -12.84 9.54 -10.46
CA LYS A 157 -12.69 10.96 -10.14
C LYS A 157 -11.63 11.62 -11.03
N ALA A 158 -10.48 10.97 -11.26
CA ALA A 158 -9.47 11.48 -12.18
C ALA A 158 -10.00 11.60 -13.61
N GLU A 159 -10.71 10.59 -14.10
CA GLU A 159 -11.35 10.58 -15.43
C GLU A 159 -12.39 11.70 -15.56
N SER A 160 -13.20 11.94 -14.55
CA SER A 160 -14.20 13.02 -14.53
C SER A 160 -13.56 14.43 -14.61
N LEU A 161 -12.29 14.54 -14.22
CA LEU A 161 -11.50 15.77 -14.29
C LEU A 161 -10.57 15.83 -15.52
N GLY A 162 -10.71 14.88 -16.46
CA GLY A 162 -10.02 14.90 -17.76
C GLY A 162 -8.77 14.04 -17.87
N ALA A 163 -8.40 13.27 -16.85
CA ALA A 163 -7.36 12.26 -16.98
C ALA A 163 -7.81 11.10 -17.88
N THR A 164 -6.88 10.51 -18.65
CA THR A 164 -7.18 9.40 -19.56
C THR A 164 -6.48 8.14 -19.10
N PHE A 165 -7.17 6.99 -19.13
CA PHE A 165 -6.62 5.69 -18.74
C PHE A 165 -6.69 4.69 -19.89
N HIS A 166 -5.55 4.06 -20.20
CA HIS A 166 -5.43 3.02 -21.22
C HIS A 166 -4.91 1.72 -20.59
N SER A 167 -5.81 0.75 -20.47
CA SER A 167 -5.48 -0.61 -20.02
C SER A 167 -4.90 -1.43 -21.18
N ASN A 168 -4.26 -2.58 -20.84
CA ASN A 168 -3.63 -3.48 -21.81
C ASN A 168 -2.64 -2.75 -22.73
N THR A 169 -1.93 -1.76 -22.19
CA THR A 169 -0.99 -0.90 -22.87
C THR A 169 0.39 -1.03 -22.22
N GLU A 170 1.17 -2.01 -22.71
CA GLU A 170 2.49 -2.32 -22.17
C GLU A 170 3.57 -1.42 -22.78
N ALA A 171 4.42 -0.82 -21.95
CA ALA A 171 5.53 0.01 -22.35
C ALA A 171 6.78 -0.85 -22.66
N TYR A 172 7.23 -0.88 -23.91
CA TYR A 172 8.38 -1.65 -24.35
C TYR A 172 9.69 -0.87 -24.31
N SER A 173 9.68 0.40 -24.81
CA SER A 173 10.85 1.27 -24.73
C SER A 173 10.45 2.64 -24.19
N ILE A 174 11.39 3.25 -23.51
CA ILE A 174 11.32 4.59 -22.94
C ILE A 174 12.56 5.34 -23.41
N GLU A 175 12.36 6.40 -24.12
CA GLU A 175 13.44 7.20 -24.72
C GLU A 175 13.19 8.67 -24.38
N GLN A 176 14.23 9.37 -23.95
CA GLN A 176 14.16 10.82 -23.78
C GLN A 176 14.43 11.50 -25.11
N GLU A 177 13.53 12.34 -25.58
CA GLU A 177 13.62 13.10 -26.82
C GLU A 177 13.57 14.60 -26.52
N GLY A 178 14.72 15.27 -26.58
CA GLY A 178 14.83 16.66 -26.12
C GLY A 178 14.50 16.78 -24.64
N ASP A 179 13.57 17.67 -24.30
CA ASP A 179 13.08 17.88 -22.93
C ASP A 179 11.90 16.97 -22.56
N GLY A 180 11.46 16.10 -23.48
CA GLY A 180 10.29 15.23 -23.28
C GLY A 180 10.63 13.76 -23.41
N TRP A 181 9.58 12.95 -23.47
CA TRP A 181 9.63 11.49 -23.46
C TRP A 181 8.84 10.88 -24.60
N SER A 182 9.43 9.84 -25.22
CA SER A 182 8.79 8.99 -26.22
C SER A 182 8.72 7.58 -25.67
N VAL A 183 7.50 7.04 -25.48
CA VAL A 183 7.26 5.71 -24.93
C VAL A 183 6.54 4.87 -25.97
N ARG A 184 7.22 3.82 -26.47
CA ARG A 184 6.61 2.85 -27.39
C ARG A 184 5.89 1.77 -26.58
N THR A 185 4.65 1.51 -26.97
CA THR A 185 3.75 0.59 -26.29
C THR A 185 3.13 -0.41 -27.26
N SER A 186 2.39 -1.40 -26.71
CA SER A 186 1.56 -2.34 -27.49
C SER A 186 0.44 -1.66 -28.30
N GLN A 187 0.08 -0.42 -27.96
CA GLN A 187 -1.02 0.34 -28.58
C GLN A 187 -0.54 1.59 -29.35
N GLY A 188 0.76 1.70 -29.62
CA GLY A 188 1.37 2.84 -30.31
C GLY A 188 2.33 3.64 -29.43
N THR A 189 2.72 4.82 -29.91
CA THR A 189 3.69 5.68 -29.22
C THR A 189 2.99 6.81 -28.47
N TYR A 190 3.40 7.03 -27.23
CA TYR A 190 2.99 8.14 -26.37
C TYR A 190 4.16 9.11 -26.23
N ASN A 191 3.91 10.39 -26.47
CA ASN A 191 4.86 11.46 -26.23
C ASN A 191 4.36 12.32 -25.06
N SER A 192 5.25 12.67 -24.14
CA SER A 192 4.92 13.49 -22.99
C SER A 192 6.06 14.44 -22.63
N LYS A 193 5.75 15.51 -21.92
CA LYS A 193 6.77 16.38 -21.31
C LYS A 193 7.38 15.72 -20.08
N ILE A 194 6.56 15.00 -19.32
CA ILE A 194 6.91 14.41 -18.02
C ILE A 194 6.54 12.93 -18.02
N LEU A 195 7.41 12.10 -17.43
CA LEU A 195 7.19 10.68 -17.24
C LEU A 195 7.14 10.33 -15.74
N VAL A 196 6.15 9.53 -15.34
CA VAL A 196 6.01 9.05 -13.96
C VAL A 196 5.98 7.52 -13.93
N ASN A 197 6.92 6.93 -13.20
CA ASN A 197 7.01 5.50 -12.98
C ASN A 197 6.24 5.09 -11.71
N CYS A 198 5.01 4.59 -11.89
CA CYS A 198 4.15 4.00 -10.86
C CYS A 198 3.89 2.49 -11.11
N ALA A 199 4.82 1.79 -11.80
CA ALA A 199 4.62 0.44 -12.32
C ALA A 199 4.74 -0.68 -11.25
N GLY A 200 4.67 -0.37 -9.96
CA GLY A 200 4.58 -1.33 -8.86
C GLY A 200 5.76 -2.30 -8.84
N ALA A 201 5.48 -3.60 -8.96
CA ALA A 201 6.51 -4.63 -8.95
C ALA A 201 7.44 -4.62 -10.19
N TRP A 202 7.00 -4.02 -11.30
CA TRP A 202 7.76 -3.88 -12.56
C TRP A 202 8.51 -2.56 -12.66
N ALA A 203 8.38 -1.69 -11.64
CA ALA A 203 8.98 -0.36 -11.69
C ALA A 203 10.52 -0.38 -11.68
N GLY A 204 11.14 -1.43 -11.13
CA GLY A 204 12.60 -1.59 -11.17
C GLY A 204 13.15 -1.76 -12.58
N GLU A 205 12.44 -2.47 -13.47
CA GLU A 205 12.80 -2.61 -14.87
C GLU A 205 12.72 -1.28 -15.63
N LEU A 206 11.69 -0.48 -15.31
CA LEU A 206 11.55 0.87 -15.88
C LEU A 206 12.62 1.82 -15.34
N ALA A 207 12.92 1.77 -14.05
CA ALA A 207 14.00 2.57 -13.45
C ALA A 207 15.36 2.24 -14.07
N ALA A 208 15.64 0.95 -14.32
CA ALA A 208 16.87 0.52 -15.01
C ALA A 208 16.96 1.08 -16.45
N LYS A 209 15.84 1.13 -17.20
CA LYS A 209 15.78 1.80 -18.51
C LYS A 209 16.01 3.31 -18.44
N MET A 210 15.80 3.90 -17.28
CA MET A 210 16.06 5.31 -16.98
C MET A 210 17.44 5.52 -16.33
N HIS A 211 18.35 4.55 -16.44
CA HIS A 211 19.69 4.55 -15.85
C HIS A 211 19.74 4.64 -14.31
N GLU A 212 18.67 4.20 -13.65
CA GLU A 212 18.55 4.18 -12.18
C GLU A 212 18.18 2.76 -11.69
N PRO A 213 19.08 1.77 -11.84
CA PRO A 213 18.81 0.42 -11.35
C PRO A 213 18.63 0.42 -9.83
N VAL A 214 17.64 -0.31 -9.34
CA VAL A 214 17.30 -0.42 -7.91
C VAL A 214 17.09 -1.88 -7.52
N PRO A 215 17.38 -2.27 -6.27
CA PRO A 215 17.22 -3.63 -5.78
C PRO A 215 15.74 -3.95 -5.42
N LEU A 216 14.82 -3.64 -6.32
CA LEU A 216 13.39 -3.95 -6.16
C LEU A 216 13.19 -5.47 -6.30
N SER A 217 12.59 -6.09 -5.28
CA SER A 217 12.28 -7.52 -5.25
C SER A 217 10.76 -7.75 -5.35
N PRO A 218 10.26 -8.32 -6.45
CA PRO A 218 8.86 -8.73 -6.52
C PRO A 218 8.55 -9.86 -5.55
N LYS A 219 7.43 -9.77 -4.83
CA LYS A 219 6.88 -10.83 -3.97
C LYS A 219 5.39 -10.96 -4.18
N ALA A 220 4.86 -12.17 -4.02
CA ALA A 220 3.43 -12.42 -4.07
C ALA A 220 2.89 -12.61 -2.65
N LEU A 221 2.09 -11.65 -2.15
CA LEU A 221 1.53 -11.72 -0.80
C LEU A 221 0.17 -12.41 -0.83
N MET A 222 0.03 -13.43 0.03
CA MET A 222 -1.19 -14.23 0.15
C MET A 222 -2.16 -13.67 1.18
N LEU A 223 -3.43 -13.86 0.86
CA LEU A 223 -4.57 -13.64 1.74
C LEU A 223 -5.51 -14.84 1.66
N MET A 224 -6.28 -15.06 2.72
CA MET A 224 -7.39 -15.99 2.73
C MET A 224 -8.65 -15.34 3.31
N VAL A 225 -9.81 -15.82 2.86
CA VAL A 225 -11.11 -15.38 3.36
C VAL A 225 -11.92 -16.59 3.83
N THR A 226 -12.62 -16.42 4.95
CA THR A 226 -13.45 -17.46 5.55
C THR A 226 -14.91 -17.39 5.10
N GLU A 227 -15.69 -18.42 5.45
CA GLU A 227 -17.13 -18.35 5.51
C GLU A 227 -17.60 -17.21 6.43
N ARG A 228 -18.88 -16.85 6.33
CA ARG A 228 -19.49 -15.80 7.16
C ARG A 228 -19.69 -16.30 8.59
N LEU A 229 -19.36 -15.46 9.53
CA LEU A 229 -19.50 -15.69 10.98
C LEU A 229 -20.32 -14.57 11.61
N PRO A 230 -20.96 -14.82 12.77
CA PRO A 230 -21.44 -13.74 13.63
C PRO A 230 -20.32 -12.75 13.93
N HIS A 231 -20.65 -11.47 14.06
CA HIS A 231 -19.65 -10.46 14.38
C HIS A 231 -19.09 -10.64 15.79
N PHE A 232 -17.76 -10.55 15.97
CA PHE A 232 -17.10 -10.75 17.26
C PHE A 232 -15.82 -9.91 17.45
N VAL A 233 -15.38 -9.18 16.43
CA VAL A 233 -14.18 -8.34 16.50
C VAL A 233 -14.32 -7.11 15.61
N ASP A 234 -14.15 -5.92 16.17
CA ASP A 234 -14.17 -4.66 15.44
C ASP A 234 -12.79 -4.24 14.92
N PRO A 235 -11.74 -4.12 15.77
CA PRO A 235 -10.46 -3.60 15.34
C PRO A 235 -9.74 -4.55 14.39
N VAL A 236 -8.89 -3.99 13.54
CA VAL A 236 -7.94 -4.77 12.77
C VAL A 236 -6.87 -5.31 13.71
N MET A 237 -6.56 -6.61 13.60
CA MET A 237 -5.68 -7.31 14.52
C MET A 237 -4.33 -7.64 13.87
N GLY A 238 -3.27 -7.41 14.59
CA GLY A 238 -1.93 -7.92 14.31
C GLY A 238 -1.30 -8.49 15.58
N ALA A 239 -0.24 -9.28 15.44
CA ALA A 239 0.53 -9.79 16.58
C ALA A 239 1.89 -9.08 16.68
N ALA A 240 2.44 -8.94 17.88
CA ALA A 240 3.72 -8.28 18.12
C ALA A 240 4.89 -9.07 17.52
N SER A 241 4.93 -10.38 17.73
CA SER A 241 6.05 -11.27 17.36
C SER A 241 5.72 -12.31 16.30
N ARG A 242 4.46 -12.40 15.88
CA ARG A 242 4.01 -13.35 14.84
C ARG A 242 3.41 -12.64 13.63
N LYS A 243 3.49 -13.27 12.46
CA LYS A 243 2.83 -12.79 11.25
C LYS A 243 1.32 -12.93 11.40
N LEU A 244 0.61 -11.81 11.47
CA LEU A 244 -0.85 -11.75 11.53
C LEU A 244 -1.33 -10.40 10.98
N SER A 245 -2.28 -10.46 10.07
CA SER A 245 -3.19 -9.37 9.70
C SER A 245 -4.57 -9.98 9.62
N PHE A 246 -5.46 -9.55 10.48
CA PHE A 246 -6.76 -10.18 10.70
C PHE A 246 -7.82 -9.12 10.89
N LYS A 247 -8.94 -9.25 10.19
CA LYS A 247 -10.10 -8.39 10.40
C LYS A 247 -11.39 -9.08 10.02
N GLN A 248 -12.49 -8.68 10.63
CA GLN A 248 -13.83 -9.09 10.25
C GLN A 248 -14.50 -8.02 9.39
N MET A 249 -15.03 -8.45 8.26
CA MET A 249 -15.80 -7.61 7.37
C MET A 249 -17.26 -7.52 7.84
N GLN A 250 -17.98 -6.46 7.46
CA GLN A 250 -19.40 -6.27 7.82
C GLN A 250 -20.31 -7.43 7.43
N ASN A 251 -19.96 -8.14 6.34
CA ASN A 251 -20.70 -9.32 5.89
C ASN A 251 -20.38 -10.59 6.71
N GLY A 252 -19.56 -10.48 7.75
CA GLY A 252 -19.16 -11.57 8.65
C GLY A 252 -17.96 -12.41 8.18
N THR A 253 -17.41 -12.18 6.99
CA THR A 253 -16.21 -12.90 6.55
C THR A 253 -14.96 -12.35 7.25
N LEU A 254 -13.97 -13.23 7.48
CA LEU A 254 -12.66 -12.81 7.98
C LEU A 254 -11.69 -12.72 6.80
N ILE A 255 -10.92 -11.63 6.74
CA ILE A 255 -9.76 -11.49 5.86
C ILE A 255 -8.51 -11.70 6.71
N ILE A 256 -7.70 -12.67 6.32
CA ILE A 256 -6.52 -13.11 7.06
C ILE A 256 -5.31 -13.06 6.14
N GLY A 257 -4.22 -12.47 6.65
CA GLY A 257 -2.93 -12.34 5.97
C GLY A 257 -1.79 -12.19 6.97
N GLY A 258 -0.81 -11.37 6.67
CA GLY A 258 0.34 -11.10 7.54
C GLY A 258 1.67 -11.34 6.85
N ALA A 259 1.84 -10.83 5.65
CA ALA A 259 3.05 -10.97 4.85
C ALA A 259 3.44 -12.46 4.56
N LEU A 260 2.43 -13.27 4.27
CA LEU A 260 2.63 -14.65 3.80
C LEU A 260 2.99 -14.62 2.31
N VAL A 261 4.05 -15.30 1.92
CA VAL A 261 4.58 -15.23 0.55
C VAL A 261 4.18 -16.49 -0.22
N ALA A 262 3.52 -16.30 -1.37
CA ALA A 262 3.23 -17.33 -2.36
C ALA A 262 4.45 -17.62 -3.26
N LYS A 263 4.39 -18.69 -4.03
CA LYS A 263 5.32 -18.89 -5.15
C LYS A 263 4.98 -17.88 -6.24
N LEU A 264 5.99 -17.33 -6.87
CA LEU A 264 5.86 -16.30 -7.91
C LEU A 264 6.59 -16.74 -9.17
N ASP A 265 5.88 -16.81 -10.28
CA ASP A 265 6.48 -16.72 -11.61
C ASP A 265 6.32 -15.28 -12.11
N PHE A 266 7.38 -14.50 -11.91
CA PHE A 266 7.32 -13.05 -12.21
C PHE A 266 7.26 -12.79 -13.73
N ALA A 267 7.93 -13.63 -14.54
CA ALA A 267 7.94 -13.49 -15.99
C ALA A 267 6.54 -13.72 -16.59
N GLN A 268 5.76 -14.66 -16.03
CA GLN A 268 4.40 -14.92 -16.45
C GLN A 268 3.36 -14.07 -15.67
N GLY A 269 3.77 -13.36 -14.62
CA GLY A 269 2.86 -12.61 -13.74
C GLY A 269 1.85 -13.50 -13.01
N THR A 270 2.22 -14.76 -12.71
CA THR A 270 1.35 -15.74 -12.05
C THR A 270 1.85 -16.12 -10.66
N THR A 271 0.94 -16.61 -9.83
CA THR A 271 1.22 -16.96 -8.44
C THR A 271 0.57 -18.28 -8.06
N ASP A 272 1.29 -19.12 -7.30
CA ASP A 272 0.77 -20.36 -6.72
C ASP A 272 0.70 -20.24 -5.18
N ILE A 273 -0.40 -20.66 -4.62
CA ILE A 273 -0.65 -20.61 -3.17
C ILE A 273 0.28 -21.57 -2.43
N ASP A 274 0.98 -21.06 -1.42
CA ASP A 274 1.73 -21.87 -0.46
C ASP A 274 0.81 -22.28 0.71
N TRP A 275 0.26 -23.49 0.61
CA TRP A 275 -0.66 -24.03 1.60
C TRP A 275 -0.04 -24.27 2.97
N GLN A 276 1.29 -24.48 3.06
CA GLN A 276 1.98 -24.65 4.33
C GLN A 276 2.02 -23.32 5.11
N GLN A 277 2.33 -22.21 4.42
CA GLN A 277 2.29 -20.89 5.04
C GLN A 277 0.86 -20.49 5.43
N LEU A 278 -0.15 -20.81 4.61
CA LEU A 278 -1.55 -20.59 4.98
C LEU A 278 -1.97 -21.38 6.22
N ALA A 279 -1.56 -22.65 6.33
CA ALA A 279 -1.83 -23.48 7.50
C ALA A 279 -1.15 -22.90 8.77
N ALA A 280 0.09 -22.42 8.67
CA ALA A 280 0.77 -21.75 9.77
C ALA A 280 0.05 -20.45 10.19
N SER A 281 -0.46 -19.68 9.25
CA SER A 281 -1.26 -18.49 9.53
C SER A 281 -2.60 -18.84 10.18
N ALA A 282 -3.30 -19.88 9.70
CA ALA A 282 -4.53 -20.37 10.31
C ALA A 282 -4.29 -20.82 11.75
N LYS A 283 -3.15 -21.48 12.02
CA LYS A 283 -2.74 -21.82 13.40
C LYS A 283 -2.57 -20.57 14.25
N THR A 284 -1.88 -19.54 13.75
CA THR A 284 -1.75 -18.27 14.47
C THR A 284 -3.13 -17.69 14.80
N VAL A 285 -4.04 -17.66 13.85
CA VAL A 285 -5.42 -17.17 14.09
C VAL A 285 -6.13 -17.97 15.15
N THR A 286 -6.04 -19.31 15.12
CA THR A 286 -6.71 -20.16 16.12
C THR A 286 -6.06 -20.13 17.50
N ASP A 287 -4.78 -19.74 17.60
CA ASP A 287 -4.13 -19.48 18.88
C ASP A 287 -4.67 -18.19 19.53
N PHE A 288 -4.96 -17.15 18.75
CA PHE A 288 -5.58 -15.91 19.21
C PHE A 288 -7.10 -16.03 19.42
N PHE A 289 -7.77 -16.83 18.58
CA PHE A 289 -9.22 -17.01 18.56
C PHE A 289 -9.58 -18.50 18.51
N PRO A 290 -9.55 -19.22 19.65
CA PRO A 290 -9.78 -20.68 19.69
C PRO A 290 -11.12 -21.14 19.12
N GLN A 291 -12.13 -20.27 19.14
CA GLN A 291 -13.46 -20.55 18.56
C GLN A 291 -13.44 -20.72 17.03
N LEU A 292 -12.36 -20.31 16.36
CA LEU A 292 -12.22 -20.39 14.90
C LEU A 292 -11.68 -21.73 14.37
N LYS A 293 -11.42 -22.72 15.26
CA LYS A 293 -10.81 -24.01 14.87
C LYS A 293 -11.52 -24.76 13.75
N ASN A 294 -12.84 -24.60 13.66
CA ASN A 294 -13.67 -25.33 12.69
C ASN A 294 -14.18 -24.44 11.54
N VAL A 295 -13.68 -23.21 11.44
CA VAL A 295 -14.10 -22.25 10.41
C VAL A 295 -13.45 -22.62 9.08
N ARG A 296 -14.25 -22.60 8.02
CA ARG A 296 -13.80 -22.95 6.67
C ARG A 296 -13.19 -21.73 5.95
N VAL A 297 -12.04 -21.95 5.34
CA VAL A 297 -11.48 -21.02 4.34
C VAL A 297 -12.19 -21.28 3.01
N VAL A 298 -12.81 -20.25 2.45
CA VAL A 298 -13.58 -20.38 1.19
C VAL A 298 -12.76 -19.95 -0.03
N ARG A 299 -11.74 -19.11 0.17
CA ARG A 299 -10.84 -18.67 -0.92
C ARG A 299 -9.49 -18.23 -0.36
N ALA A 300 -8.44 -18.49 -1.15
CA ALA A 300 -7.13 -17.87 -0.99
C ALA A 300 -6.71 -17.24 -2.32
N TRP A 301 -5.92 -16.17 -2.25
CA TRP A 301 -5.33 -15.51 -3.43
C TRP A 301 -3.99 -14.87 -3.06
N ALA A 302 -3.23 -14.46 -4.06
CA ALA A 302 -2.01 -13.70 -3.88
C ALA A 302 -1.94 -12.52 -4.85
N GLY A 303 -1.32 -11.43 -4.43
CA GLY A 303 -1.04 -10.24 -5.23
C GLY A 303 0.45 -10.00 -5.35
N ILE A 304 0.90 -9.64 -6.56
CA ILE A 304 2.31 -9.32 -6.83
C ILE A 304 2.59 -7.89 -6.41
N GLU A 305 3.57 -7.71 -5.53
CA GLU A 305 4.00 -6.41 -5.00
C GLU A 305 5.51 -6.22 -5.13
N GLY A 306 5.95 -4.96 -5.26
CA GLY A 306 7.36 -4.59 -5.22
C GLY A 306 7.83 -4.28 -3.81
N PHE A 307 8.93 -4.92 -3.40
CA PHE A 307 9.56 -4.73 -2.10
C PHE A 307 10.94 -4.12 -2.25
N MET A 308 11.21 -3.07 -1.48
CA MET A 308 12.56 -2.54 -1.31
C MET A 308 13.27 -3.25 -0.16
N PRO A 309 14.62 -3.35 -0.16
CA PRO A 309 15.36 -4.03 0.92
C PRO A 309 15.12 -3.43 2.31
N ASP A 310 14.96 -2.12 2.39
CA ASP A 310 14.66 -1.35 3.61
C ASP A 310 13.16 -1.25 3.93
N ASN A 311 12.30 -1.82 3.09
CA ASN A 311 10.84 -1.81 3.16
C ASN A 311 10.17 -0.43 3.06
N ILE A 312 10.89 0.63 2.75
CA ILE A 312 10.31 1.94 2.45
C ILE A 312 10.34 2.23 0.95
N PRO A 313 9.35 2.99 0.39
CA PRO A 313 9.23 3.18 -1.05
C PRO A 313 10.33 4.07 -1.64
N VAL A 314 10.42 4.07 -2.97
CA VAL A 314 11.08 5.12 -3.73
C VAL A 314 10.03 6.17 -4.10
N ILE A 315 10.27 7.44 -3.78
CA ILE A 315 9.39 8.57 -4.08
C ILE A 315 10.24 9.78 -4.45
N GLY A 316 9.93 10.43 -5.59
CA GLY A 316 10.55 11.70 -5.94
C GLY A 316 11.02 11.77 -7.40
N ALA A 317 11.75 12.85 -7.70
CA ALA A 317 12.32 13.06 -9.03
C ALA A 317 13.46 12.08 -9.30
N SER A 318 13.56 11.62 -10.54
CA SER A 318 14.75 10.93 -11.06
C SER A 318 15.99 11.81 -10.84
N LYS A 319 17.12 11.18 -10.60
CA LYS A 319 18.42 11.86 -10.45
C LYS A 319 19.24 11.78 -11.73
N SER A 320 18.93 10.84 -12.60
CA SER A 320 19.63 10.62 -13.86
C SER A 320 18.94 11.24 -15.07
N MET A 321 17.61 11.44 -14.98
CA MET A 321 16.79 11.86 -16.12
C MET A 321 15.94 13.11 -15.78
N HIS A 322 15.89 14.05 -16.68
CA HIS A 322 15.05 15.25 -16.52
C HIS A 322 13.57 14.93 -16.73
N ASN A 323 12.70 15.65 -16.02
CA ASN A 323 11.25 15.53 -16.16
C ASN A 323 10.74 14.08 -15.96
N ALA A 324 11.38 13.34 -15.04
CA ALA A 324 11.02 11.99 -14.68
C ALA A 324 10.85 11.85 -13.15
N TYR A 325 9.85 11.05 -12.75
CA TYR A 325 9.51 10.85 -11.34
C TYR A 325 9.21 9.39 -11.04
N HIS A 326 9.40 8.98 -9.79
CA HIS A 326 9.21 7.62 -9.33
C HIS A 326 8.28 7.59 -8.11
N ALA A 327 7.39 6.58 -8.07
CA ALA A 327 6.66 6.19 -6.86
C ALA A 327 6.35 4.68 -6.91
N PHE A 328 7.22 3.88 -6.29
CA PHE A 328 7.12 2.42 -6.32
C PHE A 328 7.78 1.77 -5.08
N GLY A 329 7.67 0.44 -4.98
CA GLY A 329 8.34 -0.34 -3.95
C GLY A 329 7.74 -0.15 -2.55
N PHE A 330 6.42 -0.05 -2.46
CA PHE A 330 5.71 0.28 -1.21
C PHE A 330 5.68 -0.82 -0.16
N SER A 331 6.19 -2.01 -0.43
CA SER A 331 6.40 -3.08 0.56
C SER A 331 5.16 -3.34 1.44
N ALA A 332 3.98 -3.50 0.80
CA ALA A 332 2.65 -3.65 1.42
C ALA A 332 2.05 -2.40 2.10
N HIS A 333 2.59 -1.20 1.84
CA HIS A 333 2.11 0.06 2.42
C HIS A 333 1.33 0.96 1.44
N GLY A 334 1.26 0.57 0.16
CA GLY A 334 0.80 1.42 -0.94
C GLY A 334 -0.65 1.91 -0.82
N LEU A 335 -1.58 1.13 -0.27
CA LEU A 335 -2.97 1.56 -0.10
C LEU A 335 -3.05 2.78 0.84
N GLN A 336 -2.50 2.65 2.06
CA GLN A 336 -2.51 3.74 3.05
C GLN A 336 -1.87 5.01 2.50
N LEU A 337 -0.72 4.89 1.84
CA LEU A 337 0.05 6.03 1.38
C LEU A 337 -0.48 6.63 0.06
N SER A 338 -1.32 5.94 -0.70
CA SER A 338 -1.70 6.36 -2.06
C SER A 338 -2.23 7.79 -2.16
N PRO A 339 -3.10 8.33 -1.29
CA PRO A 339 -3.59 9.70 -1.45
C PRO A 339 -2.49 10.75 -1.32
N VAL A 340 -1.63 10.59 -0.30
CA VAL A 340 -0.55 11.54 -0.03
C VAL A 340 0.55 11.46 -1.08
N ILE A 341 0.86 10.27 -1.61
CA ILE A 341 1.87 10.10 -2.66
C ILE A 341 1.43 10.79 -3.95
N GLY A 342 0.16 10.65 -4.34
CA GLY A 342 -0.37 11.38 -5.49
C GLY A 342 -0.20 12.89 -5.33
N ARG A 343 -0.51 13.43 -4.15
CA ARG A 343 -0.31 14.86 -3.82
C ARG A 343 1.16 15.26 -3.89
N ILE A 344 2.07 14.48 -3.29
CA ILE A 344 3.51 14.74 -3.33
C ILE A 344 4.00 14.80 -4.78
N LEU A 345 3.66 13.81 -5.61
CA LEU A 345 4.09 13.81 -7.01
C LEU A 345 3.53 15.00 -7.79
N ALA A 346 2.25 15.34 -7.59
CA ALA A 346 1.66 16.52 -8.25
C ALA A 346 2.36 17.82 -7.80
N GLN A 347 2.71 17.97 -6.53
CA GLN A 347 3.48 19.12 -6.03
C GLN A 347 4.89 19.14 -6.63
N LEU A 348 5.61 18.04 -6.65
CA LEU A 348 6.95 17.98 -7.25
C LEU A 348 6.93 18.32 -8.74
N ILE A 349 5.92 17.83 -9.48
CA ILE A 349 5.77 18.04 -10.91
C ILE A 349 5.40 19.49 -11.24
N LEU A 350 4.47 20.10 -10.51
CA LEU A 350 3.89 21.39 -10.85
C LEU A 350 4.55 22.56 -10.09
N ASP A 351 5.02 22.33 -8.86
CA ASP A 351 5.61 23.37 -7.99
C ASP A 351 7.12 23.20 -7.80
N GLY A 352 7.70 22.07 -8.21
CA GLY A 352 9.11 21.75 -8.03
C GLY A 352 9.50 21.28 -6.63
N SER A 353 8.60 21.33 -5.64
CA SER A 353 8.87 20.95 -4.25
C SER A 353 7.62 20.47 -3.54
N THR A 354 7.79 19.81 -2.39
CA THR A 354 6.72 19.40 -1.47
C THR A 354 7.11 19.77 -0.04
N GLU A 355 6.13 20.02 0.83
CA GLU A 355 6.34 20.30 2.25
C GLU A 355 6.64 19.04 3.10
N LEU A 356 6.33 17.87 2.56
CA LEU A 356 6.55 16.62 3.28
C LEU A 356 8.00 16.14 3.12
N PRO A 357 8.61 15.55 4.18
CA PRO A 357 9.99 15.08 4.13
C PRO A 357 10.10 13.84 3.25
N ILE A 358 10.64 13.98 2.05
CA ILE A 358 10.79 12.90 1.08
C ILE A 358 12.25 12.47 0.85
N GLU A 359 13.20 13.09 1.50
CA GLU A 359 14.64 12.79 1.36
C GLU A 359 14.96 11.30 1.65
N PRO A 360 14.38 10.65 2.67
CA PRO A 360 14.62 9.23 2.94
C PRO A 360 14.18 8.29 1.81
N PHE A 361 13.28 8.75 0.92
CA PHE A 361 12.69 7.95 -0.15
C PHE A 361 13.40 8.12 -1.49
N ASN A 362 14.52 8.85 -1.51
CA ASN A 362 15.30 9.09 -2.72
C ASN A 362 15.79 7.77 -3.34
N ILE A 363 15.73 7.67 -4.68
CA ILE A 363 16.15 6.48 -5.41
C ILE A 363 17.65 6.17 -5.21
N ASN A 364 18.48 7.21 -5.07
CA ASN A 364 19.95 7.07 -4.93
C ASN A 364 20.40 6.55 -3.57
N ARG A 365 19.50 6.35 -2.59
CA ARG A 365 19.89 5.78 -1.28
C ARG A 365 20.49 4.38 -1.36
N PHE A 366 20.33 3.72 -2.50
CA PHE A 366 20.92 2.40 -2.78
C PHE A 366 22.25 2.43 -3.52
N ASN A 367 22.68 3.58 -4.05
CA ASN A 367 23.92 3.70 -4.82
C ASN A 367 25.20 3.67 -3.96
N ASN A 368 25.09 3.78 -2.62
CA ASN A 368 26.23 3.79 -1.68
C ASN A 368 26.42 2.45 -0.94
N GLN A 369 25.86 1.35 -1.45
CA GLN A 369 26.05 0.01 -0.88
C GLN A 369 27.06 -0.79 -1.73
N GLU A 370 28.32 -0.31 -1.78
CA GLU A 370 29.49 -1.10 -2.14
C GLU A 370 30.20 -1.64 -0.89
#